data_b96f384a0f0634a69fbdcda697d21691
#
_entry.id   b96f384a0f0634a69fbdcda697d21691
#
_cell.length_a   1.000
_cell.length_b   1.000
_cell.length_c   1.000
_cell.angle_alpha   90.00
_cell.angle_beta   90.00
_cell.angle_gamma   90.00
#
_symmetry.space_group_name_H-M   'P 1'
#
loop_
_entity.id
_entity.type
_entity.pdbx_description
1 polymer ?
#
loop_
_entity_poly.entity_id
_entity_poly.type
_entity_poly.pdbx_seq_one_letter_code
_entity_poly.pdbx_strand_id
1 'polypeptide(L)'
;MAEYSAVDLADRFEEMVDVLNRMPPVMRKQKMVHWPDYPNDPNQAYGYNDYTISRPKPSGEQIDRCDQALLWLLYLNKQQKALIWARASKFSWRKIAMFLGCNKDTAKLKWTVILMELIEKLRNE
;
A
#
# COMPACT_ATOMS: atom_id res chain seq x y z
N MET A 1 10.15 -14.40 18.91
CA MET A 1 10.15 -12.98 18.59
C MET A 1 10.72 -12.74 17.22
N ALA A 2 9.92 -12.18 16.37
CA ALA A 2 10.39 -11.88 15.03
C ALA A 2 11.23 -10.60 15.06
N GLU A 3 12.48 -10.70 14.65
CA GLU A 3 13.30 -9.54 14.44
C GLU A 3 13.16 -9.13 12.98
N TYR A 4 12.79 -7.88 12.78
CA TYR A 4 12.67 -7.32 11.44
C TYR A 4 13.84 -6.39 11.18
N SER A 5 14.47 -6.53 10.01
CA SER A 5 15.45 -5.56 9.55
C SER A 5 14.73 -4.44 8.80
N ALA A 6 15.45 -3.33 8.55
CA ALA A 6 14.89 -2.24 7.75
C ALA A 6 14.47 -2.72 6.35
N VAL A 7 15.25 -3.61 5.76
CA VAL A 7 14.93 -4.17 4.45
C VAL A 7 13.66 -5.01 4.52
N ASP A 8 13.50 -5.81 5.57
CA ASP A 8 12.30 -6.62 5.76
C ASP A 8 11.05 -5.75 5.84
N LEU A 9 11.11 -4.66 6.62
CA LEU A 9 9.98 -3.76 6.73
C LEU A 9 9.68 -3.07 5.41
N ALA A 10 10.73 -2.65 4.70
CA ALA A 10 10.55 -2.02 3.39
C ALA A 10 9.85 -2.97 2.42
N ASP A 11 10.28 -4.23 2.39
CA ASP A 11 9.67 -5.25 1.53
C ASP A 11 8.21 -5.51 1.92
N ARG A 12 7.93 -5.54 3.22
CA ARG A 12 6.57 -5.76 3.71
C ARG A 12 5.65 -4.61 3.33
N PHE A 13 6.13 -3.37 3.39
CA PHE A 13 5.34 -2.22 2.96
C PHE A 13 5.14 -2.19 1.44
N GLU A 14 6.15 -2.58 0.66
CA GLU A 14 5.99 -2.70 -0.79
C GLU A 14 4.93 -3.75 -1.13
N GLU A 15 4.98 -4.90 -0.48
CA GLU A 15 3.97 -5.95 -0.65
C GLU A 15 2.58 -5.44 -0.26
N MET A 16 2.48 -4.69 0.84
CA MET A 16 1.23 -4.09 1.30
C MET A 16 0.59 -3.23 0.21
N VAL A 17 1.35 -2.33 -0.38
CA VAL A 17 0.84 -1.45 -1.42
C VAL A 17 0.44 -2.26 -2.65
N ASP A 18 1.25 -3.24 -3.04
CA ASP A 18 0.94 -4.10 -4.18
C ASP A 18 -0.36 -4.88 -3.96
N VAL A 19 -0.53 -5.46 -2.78
CA VAL A 19 -1.75 -6.20 -2.42
C VAL A 19 -2.97 -5.29 -2.48
N LEU A 20 -2.87 -4.08 -1.92
CA LEU A 20 -3.98 -3.14 -1.93
C LEU A 20 -4.36 -2.73 -3.35
N ASN A 21 -3.38 -2.59 -4.23
CA ASN A 21 -3.63 -2.25 -5.63
C ASN A 21 -4.26 -3.39 -6.42
N ARG A 22 -4.06 -4.63 -5.97
CA ARG A 22 -4.64 -5.81 -6.62
C ARG A 22 -6.00 -6.20 -6.06
N MET A 23 -6.39 -5.62 -4.93
CA MET A 23 -7.69 -5.89 -4.37
C MET A 23 -8.81 -5.31 -5.24
N PRO A 24 -9.92 -6.04 -5.40
CA PRO A 24 -11.02 -5.51 -6.19
C PRO A 24 -11.65 -4.29 -5.50
N PRO A 25 -12.12 -3.31 -6.29
CA PRO A 25 -12.78 -2.15 -5.70
C PRO A 25 -14.05 -2.56 -4.97
N VAL A 26 -14.32 -1.90 -3.84
CA VAL A 26 -15.55 -2.12 -3.09
C VAL A 26 -16.70 -1.46 -3.83
N MET A 27 -17.63 -2.26 -4.30
CA MET A 27 -18.84 -1.75 -4.94
C MET A 27 -19.82 -1.28 -3.88
N ARG A 28 -20.23 -0.03 -3.97
CA ARG A 28 -21.22 0.52 -3.05
C ARG A 28 -22.59 -0.03 -3.41
N LYS A 29 -23.17 -0.80 -2.51
CA LYS A 29 -24.49 -1.40 -2.73
C LYS A 29 -25.58 -0.37 -2.96
N GLN A 30 -25.43 0.83 -2.41
CA GLN A 30 -26.44 1.88 -2.52
C GLN A 30 -26.72 2.32 -3.93
N LYS A 31 -25.73 2.23 -4.81
CA LYS A 31 -25.94 2.61 -6.21
C LYS A 31 -26.64 1.53 -7.02
N MET A 32 -26.68 0.32 -6.50
CA MET A 32 -27.27 -0.80 -7.22
C MET A 32 -28.75 -1.00 -6.92
N VAL A 33 -29.24 -0.45 -5.80
CA VAL A 33 -30.61 -0.68 -5.34
C VAL A 33 -31.64 -0.09 -6.26
N HIS A 34 -31.33 1.05 -6.87
CA HIS A 34 -32.28 1.75 -7.76
C HIS A 34 -31.94 1.59 -9.23
N TRP A 35 -30.96 0.78 -9.51
CA TRP A 35 -30.50 0.63 -10.88
C TRP A 35 -31.24 -0.53 -11.53
N PRO A 36 -32.00 -0.29 -12.57
CA PRO A 36 -32.60 -1.38 -13.28
C PRO A 36 -31.53 -2.27 -13.89
N ASP A 37 -31.79 -3.56 -13.94
CA ASP A 37 -30.88 -4.51 -14.55
C ASP A 37 -30.77 -4.22 -16.04
N TYR A 38 -29.91 -3.29 -16.37
CA TYR A 38 -29.57 -3.14 -17.77
C TYR A 38 -28.69 -4.29 -18.17
N PRO A 39 -28.95 -4.92 -19.29
CA PRO A 39 -27.94 -5.77 -19.88
C PRO A 39 -26.72 -4.87 -20.08
N ASN A 40 -25.66 -5.17 -19.39
CA ASN A 40 -24.42 -4.40 -19.53
C ASN A 40 -24.06 -4.37 -21.02
N ASP A 41 -23.70 -3.19 -21.49
CA ASP A 41 -23.15 -3.07 -22.81
C ASP A 41 -22.01 -4.09 -22.94
N PRO A 42 -22.12 -5.07 -23.85
CA PRO A 42 -21.07 -6.09 -23.97
C PRO A 42 -19.69 -5.51 -24.17
N ASN A 43 -19.59 -4.38 -24.85
CA ASN A 43 -18.30 -3.74 -25.08
C ASN A 43 -17.69 -3.20 -23.79
N GLN A 44 -18.51 -2.63 -22.92
CA GLN A 44 -18.04 -2.17 -21.63
C GLN A 44 -17.64 -3.32 -20.73
N ALA A 45 -18.43 -4.38 -20.72
CA ALA A 45 -18.15 -5.56 -19.91
C ALA A 45 -16.83 -6.21 -20.33
N TYR A 46 -16.62 -6.35 -21.63
CA TYR A 46 -15.40 -6.96 -22.14
C TYR A 46 -14.17 -6.08 -21.91
N GLY A 47 -14.27 -4.80 -22.17
CA GLY A 47 -13.15 -3.90 -21.95
C GLY A 47 -12.76 -3.82 -20.48
N TYR A 48 -13.74 -3.81 -19.62
CA TYR A 48 -13.51 -3.78 -18.18
C TYR A 48 -12.85 -5.07 -17.70
N ASN A 49 -13.34 -6.21 -18.16
CA ASN A 49 -12.78 -7.50 -17.76
C ASN A 49 -11.34 -7.68 -18.23
N ASP A 50 -11.00 -7.19 -19.41
CA ASP A 50 -9.64 -7.27 -19.93
C ASP A 50 -8.67 -6.54 -19.04
N TYR A 51 -9.06 -5.40 -18.47
CA TYR A 51 -8.22 -4.65 -17.55
C TYR A 51 -8.08 -5.33 -16.20
N THR A 52 -9.11 -5.99 -15.73
CA THR A 52 -9.10 -6.62 -14.41
C THR A 52 -8.39 -7.97 -14.41
N ILE A 53 -8.29 -8.62 -15.55
CA ILE A 53 -7.67 -9.94 -15.67
C ILE A 53 -6.13 -9.87 -15.59
N SER A 54 -5.55 -8.70 -15.84
CA SER A 54 -4.10 -8.54 -15.91
C SER A 54 -3.35 -8.81 -14.61
N ARG A 55 -4.05 -8.80 -13.46
CA ARG A 55 -3.41 -9.00 -12.16
C ARG A 55 -4.15 -10.05 -11.36
N PRO A 56 -3.44 -11.08 -10.88
CA PRO A 56 -4.07 -12.11 -10.06
C PRO A 56 -4.51 -11.54 -8.71
N LYS A 57 -5.54 -12.13 -8.15
CA LYS A 57 -5.98 -11.76 -6.80
C LYS A 57 -4.91 -12.16 -5.79
N PRO A 58 -4.69 -11.36 -4.74
CA PRO A 58 -3.75 -11.73 -3.71
C PRO A 58 -4.20 -12.97 -2.94
N SER A 59 -3.24 -13.75 -2.48
CA SER A 59 -3.53 -14.93 -1.66
C SER A 59 -3.92 -14.50 -0.24
N GLY A 60 -4.52 -15.44 0.52
CA GLY A 60 -4.86 -15.18 1.92
C GLY A 60 -3.66 -14.79 2.75
N GLU A 61 -2.52 -15.44 2.53
CA GLU A 61 -1.28 -15.10 3.23
C GLU A 61 -0.80 -13.69 2.93
N GLN A 62 -0.91 -13.28 1.68
CA GLN A 62 -0.55 -11.92 1.27
C GLN A 62 -1.47 -10.90 1.94
N ILE A 63 -2.75 -11.20 2.03
CA ILE A 63 -3.72 -10.31 2.69
C ILE A 63 -3.39 -10.21 4.19
N ASP A 64 -3.06 -11.31 4.84
CA ASP A 64 -2.70 -11.30 6.26
C ASP A 64 -1.45 -10.46 6.52
N ARG A 65 -0.44 -10.58 5.67
CA ARG A 65 0.76 -9.75 5.79
C ARG A 65 0.45 -8.28 5.52
N CYS A 66 -0.43 -8.01 4.57
CA CYS A 66 -0.88 -6.65 4.29
C CYS A 66 -1.56 -6.04 5.53
N ASP A 67 -2.47 -6.77 6.15
CA ASP A 67 -3.16 -6.30 7.35
C ASP A 67 -2.17 -6.02 8.48
N GLN A 68 -1.18 -6.89 8.66
CA GLN A 68 -0.15 -6.68 9.67
C GLN A 68 0.66 -5.40 9.40
N ALA A 69 1.03 -5.18 8.14
CA ALA A 69 1.76 -3.97 7.78
C ALA A 69 0.91 -2.70 8.01
N LEU A 70 -0.38 -2.78 7.72
CA LEU A 70 -1.30 -1.68 8.01
C LEU A 70 -1.35 -1.35 9.50
N LEU A 71 -1.34 -2.37 10.36
CA LEU A 71 -1.29 -2.16 11.79
C LEU A 71 0.00 -1.45 12.22
N TRP A 72 1.13 -1.78 11.60
CA TRP A 72 2.39 -1.10 11.90
C TRP A 72 2.33 0.39 11.58
N LEU A 73 1.58 0.77 10.55
CA LEU A 73 1.43 2.18 10.20
C LEU A 73 0.74 2.99 11.29
N LEU A 74 -0.04 2.34 12.16
CA LEU A 74 -0.71 3.04 13.25
C LEU A 74 0.27 3.62 14.26
N TYR A 75 1.48 3.10 14.33
CA TYR A 75 2.51 3.65 15.21
C TYR A 75 3.13 4.94 14.70
N LEU A 76 2.84 5.30 13.45
CA LEU A 76 3.47 6.42 12.78
C LEU A 76 2.55 7.63 12.72
N ASN A 77 3.15 8.82 12.67
CA ASN A 77 2.36 10.03 12.45
C ASN A 77 2.04 10.20 10.97
N LYS A 78 1.25 11.22 10.65
CA LYS A 78 0.76 11.42 9.29
C LYS A 78 1.88 11.61 8.26
N GLN A 79 2.91 12.39 8.62
CA GLN A 79 4.03 12.64 7.71
C GLN A 79 4.85 11.38 7.48
N GLN A 80 5.08 10.61 8.54
CA GLN A 80 5.81 9.35 8.45
C GLN A 80 5.07 8.34 7.60
N LYS A 81 3.76 8.23 7.77
CA LYS A 81 2.93 7.35 6.94
C LYS A 81 3.03 7.73 5.47
N ALA A 82 2.96 9.03 5.18
CA ALA A 82 3.03 9.51 3.80
C ALA A 82 4.38 9.15 3.17
N LEU A 83 5.46 9.30 3.90
CA LEU A 83 6.80 8.97 3.41
C LEU A 83 6.95 7.47 3.15
N ILE A 84 6.50 6.64 4.09
CA ILE A 84 6.54 5.19 3.93
C ILE A 84 5.70 4.76 2.74
N TRP A 85 4.51 5.31 2.61
CA TRP A 85 3.61 4.97 1.52
C TRP A 85 4.18 5.37 0.16
N ALA A 86 4.75 6.57 0.08
CA ALA A 86 5.34 7.05 -1.17
C ALA A 86 6.50 6.14 -1.60
N ARG A 87 7.36 5.76 -0.66
CA ARG A 87 8.47 4.88 -1.01
C ARG A 87 8.02 3.46 -1.33
N ALA A 88 7.03 2.95 -0.63
CA ALA A 88 6.46 1.63 -0.90
C ALA A 88 5.78 1.60 -2.27
N SER A 89 5.27 2.73 -2.73
CA SER A 89 4.72 2.86 -4.08
C SER A 89 5.79 3.02 -5.15
N LYS A 90 7.06 2.91 -4.77
CA LYS A 90 8.23 2.96 -5.65
C LYS A 90 8.45 4.32 -6.29
N PHE A 91 8.04 5.39 -5.63
CA PHE A 91 8.37 6.73 -6.07
C PHE A 91 9.88 6.96 -5.92
N SER A 92 10.48 7.66 -6.87
CA SER A 92 11.89 7.96 -6.81
C SER A 92 12.18 8.89 -5.62
N TRP A 93 13.38 8.78 -5.07
CA TRP A 93 13.80 9.66 -3.97
C TRP A 93 13.74 11.13 -4.38
N ARG A 94 13.97 11.42 -5.65
CA ARG A 94 13.88 12.76 -6.17
C ARG A 94 12.47 13.35 -6.01
N LYS A 95 11.45 12.58 -6.38
CA LYS A 95 10.05 13.00 -6.22
C LYS A 95 9.67 13.13 -4.76
N ILE A 96 10.10 12.19 -3.94
CA ILE A 96 9.84 12.22 -2.50
C ILE A 96 10.49 13.44 -1.87
N ALA A 97 11.72 13.73 -2.24
CA ALA A 97 12.43 14.90 -1.73
C ALA A 97 11.73 16.21 -2.11
N MET A 98 11.25 16.30 -3.35
CA MET A 98 10.49 17.47 -3.80
C MET A 98 9.21 17.65 -2.99
N PHE A 99 8.51 16.56 -2.72
CA PHE A 99 7.29 16.57 -1.93
C PHE A 99 7.55 17.02 -0.48
N LEU A 100 8.65 16.56 0.10
CA LEU A 100 9.02 16.90 1.47
C LEU A 100 9.73 18.25 1.58
N GLY A 101 10.22 18.81 0.48
CA GLY A 101 10.95 20.06 0.49
C GLY A 101 12.36 19.92 1.03
N CYS A 102 13.02 18.78 0.83
CA CYS A 102 14.37 18.52 1.30
C CYS A 102 15.21 17.82 0.23
N ASN A 103 16.47 17.52 0.55
CA ASN A 103 17.36 16.81 -0.36
C ASN A 103 17.05 15.31 -0.37
N LYS A 104 17.45 14.63 -1.44
CA LYS A 104 17.29 13.18 -1.55
C LYS A 104 17.92 12.45 -0.37
N ASP A 105 19.12 12.85 0.02
CA ASP A 105 19.83 12.21 1.12
C ASP A 105 19.09 12.39 2.44
N THR A 106 18.51 13.57 2.67
CA THR A 106 17.69 13.85 3.84
C THR A 106 16.43 13.00 3.84
N ALA A 107 15.79 12.85 2.69
CA ALA A 107 14.60 12.02 2.57
C ALA A 107 14.91 10.55 2.89
N LYS A 108 16.01 10.04 2.36
CA LYS A 108 16.46 8.67 2.66
C LYS A 108 16.75 8.49 4.15
N LEU A 109 17.39 9.48 4.76
CA LEU A 109 17.72 9.42 6.17
C LEU A 109 16.46 9.41 7.02
N LYS A 110 15.50 10.26 6.72
CA LYS A 110 14.22 10.29 7.43
C LYS A 110 13.50 8.94 7.32
N TRP A 111 13.47 8.38 6.13
CA TRP A 111 12.86 7.07 5.90
C TRP A 111 13.55 5.99 6.72
N THR A 112 14.87 5.96 6.72
CA THR A 112 15.64 4.98 7.49
C THR A 112 15.36 5.12 8.98
N VAL A 113 15.33 6.35 9.49
CA VAL A 113 15.04 6.62 10.90
C VAL A 113 13.66 6.11 11.28
N ILE A 114 12.66 6.34 10.42
CA ILE A 114 11.30 5.85 10.65
C ILE A 114 11.28 4.33 10.76
N LEU A 115 11.98 3.64 9.86
CA LEU A 115 12.04 2.18 9.88
C LEU A 115 12.74 1.67 11.14
N MET A 116 13.81 2.33 11.55
CA MET A 116 14.53 1.93 12.77
C MET A 116 13.68 2.13 14.02
N GLU A 117 12.96 3.24 14.11
CA GLU A 117 12.04 3.49 15.21
C GLU A 117 10.93 2.44 15.25
N LEU A 118 10.41 2.08 14.10
CA LEU A 118 9.37 1.08 14.01
C LEU A 118 9.87 -0.31 14.44
N ILE A 119 11.08 -0.68 14.01
CA ILE A 119 11.73 -1.92 14.45
C ILE A 119 11.82 -1.97 15.97
N GLU A 120 12.24 -0.87 16.57
CA GLU A 120 12.37 -0.79 18.03
C GLU A 120 11.02 -0.96 18.71
N LYS A 121 9.98 -0.32 18.21
CA LYS A 121 8.64 -0.47 18.76
C LYS A 121 8.13 -1.89 18.63
N LEU A 122 8.37 -2.54 17.51
CA LEU A 122 7.96 -3.93 17.30
C LEU A 122 8.72 -4.90 18.20
N ARG A 123 9.99 -4.59 18.47
CA ARG A 123 10.80 -5.40 19.37
C ARG A 123 10.31 -5.33 20.81
N ASN A 124 9.79 -4.20 21.20
CA ASN A 124 9.33 -3.95 22.57
C ASN A 124 7.90 -4.45 22.85
N GLU A 125 7.20 -4.90 21.82
CA GLU A 125 5.88 -5.48 21.99
C GLU A 125 5.91 -6.91 22.52
#